data_ff64c0cfb6dd02885860af0060b1358d
#
_entry.id   ff64c0cfb6dd02885860af0060b1358d
#
_cell.length_a   1.000
_cell.length_b   1.000
_cell.length_c   1.000
_cell.angle_alpha   90.00
_cell.angle_beta   90.00
_cell.angle_gamma   90.00
#
_symmetry.space_group_name_H-M   'P 1'
#
loop_
_entity.id
_entity.type
_entity.pdbx_description
1 polymer ?
#
loop_
_entity_poly.entity_id
_entity_poly.type
_entity_poly.pdbx_seq_one_letter_code
_entity_poly.pdbx_strand_id
1 'polypeptide(L)'
;ADGMKTGFICDSGFNVVASATREGRKLVAVILGEPSVASRRERAVDLLDNGFKRYFWKSLFGTSLDGLAIQASLSSGPTHLRDSVCGVRKAAPTKKRVVRKKKSRSTASSGGQ
;
A
#
# COMPACT_ATOMS: atom_id res chain seq x y z
N ALA A 1 6.64 19.07 -8.64
CA ALA A 1 5.46 18.40 -8.09
C ALA A 1 4.69 19.38 -7.22
N ASP A 2 3.37 19.39 -7.37
CA ASP A 2 2.49 20.35 -6.66
C ASP A 2 1.83 19.69 -5.44
N GLY A 3 1.71 18.38 -5.44
CA GLY A 3 1.11 17.63 -4.37
C GLY A 3 1.38 16.15 -4.48
N MET A 4 1.43 15.49 -3.32
CA MET A 4 1.67 14.06 -3.24
C MET A 4 0.96 13.47 -2.03
N LYS A 5 0.33 12.31 -2.22
CA LYS A 5 -0.21 11.47 -1.15
C LYS A 5 0.31 10.07 -1.29
N THR A 6 0.89 9.54 -0.25
CA THR A 6 1.41 8.17 -0.21
C THR A 6 0.55 7.28 0.66
N GLY A 7 0.55 5.98 0.36
CA GLY A 7 -0.07 4.94 1.16
C GLY A 7 0.80 3.69 1.16
N PHE A 8 0.72 2.93 2.24
CA PHE A 8 1.42 1.66 2.37
C PHE A 8 0.70 0.73 3.33
N ILE A 9 0.45 -0.47 2.88
CA ILE A 9 0.18 -1.65 3.71
C ILE A 9 0.81 -2.87 3.05
N CYS A 10 1.18 -3.88 3.81
CA CYS A 10 1.85 -5.07 3.25
C CYS A 10 1.06 -5.75 2.13
N ASP A 11 -0.26 -5.77 2.22
CA ASP A 11 -1.11 -6.42 1.21
C ASP A 11 -1.27 -5.61 -0.09
N SER A 12 -1.13 -4.29 -0.04
CA SER A 12 -1.26 -3.41 -1.20
C SER A 12 0.06 -2.88 -1.74
N GLY A 13 1.18 -3.09 -1.04
CA GLY A 13 2.47 -2.52 -1.40
C GLY A 13 2.56 -1.00 -1.20
N PHE A 14 3.54 -0.39 -1.85
CA PHE A 14 3.79 1.05 -1.80
C PHE A 14 2.98 1.77 -2.88
N ASN A 15 2.16 2.72 -2.47
CA ASN A 15 1.24 3.46 -3.33
C ASN A 15 1.54 4.95 -3.29
N VAL A 16 1.28 5.66 -4.40
CA VAL A 16 1.36 7.11 -4.46
C VAL A 16 0.39 7.69 -5.51
N VAL A 17 -0.20 8.81 -5.17
CA VAL A 17 -0.81 9.74 -6.12
C VAL A 17 0.05 11.00 -6.09
N ALA A 18 0.56 11.40 -7.24
CA ALA A 18 1.40 12.59 -7.37
C ALA A 18 0.86 13.49 -8.48
N SER A 19 0.90 14.81 -8.27
CA SER A 19 0.55 15.79 -9.28
C SER A 19 1.73 16.71 -9.57
N ALA A 20 1.82 17.16 -10.82
CA ALA A 20 2.80 18.14 -11.25
C ALA A 20 2.20 19.04 -12.32
N THR A 21 2.62 20.31 -12.30
CA THR A 21 2.24 21.30 -13.32
C THR A 21 3.49 21.75 -14.08
N ARG A 22 3.41 21.75 -15.39
CA ARG A 22 4.43 22.34 -16.29
C ARG A 22 3.72 23.15 -17.37
N GLU A 23 4.16 24.36 -17.61
CA GLU A 23 3.62 25.26 -18.65
C GLU A 23 2.08 25.39 -18.56
N GLY A 24 1.55 25.56 -17.36
CA GLY A 24 0.12 25.69 -17.11
C GLY A 24 -0.70 24.39 -17.24
N ARG A 25 -0.06 23.26 -17.52
CA ARG A 25 -0.70 21.94 -17.66
C ARG A 25 -0.44 21.09 -16.44
N LYS A 26 -1.52 20.59 -15.84
CA LYS A 26 -1.48 19.73 -14.65
C LYS A 26 -1.69 18.28 -15.02
N LEU A 27 -0.77 17.41 -14.59
CA LEU A 27 -0.90 15.96 -14.71
C LEU A 27 -0.97 15.34 -13.32
N VAL A 28 -1.64 14.20 -13.26
CA VAL A 28 -1.74 13.36 -12.07
C VAL A 28 -1.27 11.95 -12.45
N ALA A 29 -0.34 11.41 -11.68
CA ALA A 29 0.10 10.02 -11.77
C ALA A 29 -0.39 9.24 -10.56
N VAL A 30 -0.93 8.05 -10.80
CA VAL A 30 -1.37 7.11 -9.78
C VAL A 30 -0.55 5.84 -9.94
N ILE A 31 0.19 5.47 -8.91
CA ILE A 31 1.01 4.26 -8.86
C ILE A 31 0.55 3.42 -7.69
N LEU A 32 0.28 2.15 -7.93
CA LEU A 32 -0.21 1.21 -6.94
C LEU A 32 0.63 -0.06 -6.96
N GLY A 33 0.88 -0.63 -5.79
CA GLY A 33 1.45 -1.97 -5.67
C GLY A 33 2.95 -2.07 -5.88
N GLU A 34 3.71 -0.99 -5.77
CA GLU A 34 5.16 -1.06 -5.93
C GLU A 34 5.83 -1.80 -4.75
N PRO A 35 6.94 -2.52 -5.01
CA PRO A 35 7.61 -3.31 -3.98
C PRO A 35 8.43 -2.47 -3.00
N SER A 36 8.78 -1.23 -3.35
CA SER A 36 9.61 -0.37 -2.51
C SER A 36 9.30 1.11 -2.66
N VAL A 37 9.78 1.91 -1.70
CA VAL A 37 9.71 3.38 -1.76
C VAL A 37 10.48 3.93 -2.96
N ALA A 38 11.66 3.35 -3.27
CA ALA A 38 12.48 3.78 -4.39
C ALA A 38 11.77 3.56 -5.73
N SER A 39 11.29 2.33 -5.96
CA SER A 39 10.55 1.95 -7.17
C SER A 39 9.32 2.84 -7.39
N ARG A 40 8.54 3.09 -6.34
CA ARG A 40 7.38 3.98 -6.37
C ARG A 40 7.75 5.40 -6.82
N ARG A 41 8.88 5.93 -6.29
CA ARG A 41 9.35 7.28 -6.64
C ARG A 41 9.77 7.35 -8.10
N GLU A 42 10.62 6.43 -8.55
CA GLU A 42 11.10 6.37 -9.93
C GLU A 42 9.94 6.27 -10.91
N ARG A 43 9.00 5.36 -10.65
CA ARG A 43 7.82 5.18 -11.49
C ARG A 43 6.95 6.45 -11.57
N ALA A 44 6.80 7.19 -10.47
CA ALA A 44 6.04 8.44 -10.45
C ALA A 44 6.70 9.53 -11.31
N VAL A 45 8.02 9.66 -11.22
CA VAL A 45 8.79 10.62 -12.04
C VAL A 45 8.68 10.26 -13.52
N ASP A 46 8.93 9.01 -13.87
CA ASP A 46 8.87 8.52 -15.24
C ASP A 46 7.51 8.72 -15.89
N LEU A 47 6.43 8.41 -15.15
CA LEU A 47 5.07 8.59 -15.66
C LEU A 47 4.72 10.05 -15.90
N LEU A 48 5.09 10.93 -14.97
CA LEU A 48 4.85 12.36 -15.13
C LEU A 48 5.67 12.94 -16.29
N ASP A 49 6.96 12.59 -16.40
CA ASP A 49 7.83 13.07 -17.48
C ASP A 49 7.37 12.57 -18.86
N ASN A 50 7.02 11.30 -18.95
CA ASN A 50 6.47 10.73 -20.18
C ASN A 50 5.10 11.34 -20.51
N GLY A 51 4.28 11.60 -19.50
CA GLY A 51 2.99 12.26 -19.64
C GLY A 51 3.15 13.65 -20.25
N PHE A 52 4.06 14.47 -19.73
CA PHE A 52 4.31 15.82 -20.28
C PHE A 52 4.87 15.78 -21.71
N LYS A 53 5.80 14.87 -22.01
CA LYS A 53 6.34 14.67 -23.37
C LYS A 53 5.25 14.26 -24.36
N ARG A 54 4.37 13.32 -23.99
CA ARG A 54 3.30 12.82 -24.85
C ARG A 54 2.12 13.79 -24.98
N TYR A 55 1.89 14.63 -23.99
CA TYR A 55 0.80 15.58 -24.03
C TYR A 55 0.87 16.52 -25.23
N PHE A 56 2.08 16.97 -25.57
CA PHE A 56 2.30 17.83 -26.73
C PHE A 56 1.83 17.16 -28.03
N TRP A 57 2.16 15.90 -28.23
CA TRP A 57 1.72 15.15 -29.41
C TRP A 57 0.23 14.84 -29.42
N LYS A 58 -0.34 14.49 -28.26
CA LYS A 58 -1.78 14.17 -28.15
C LYS A 58 -2.67 15.40 -28.28
N SER A 59 -2.23 16.57 -27.93
CA SER A 59 -3.00 17.81 -28.13
C SER A 59 -3.18 18.16 -29.62
N LEU A 60 -2.29 17.63 -30.47
CA LEU A 60 -2.40 17.79 -31.94
C LEU A 60 -3.31 16.73 -32.58
N PHE A 61 -3.48 15.56 -31.95
CA PHE A 61 -4.22 14.40 -32.50
C PHE A 61 -5.29 13.89 -31.53
N GLY A 62 -5.89 14.77 -30.72
CA GLY A 62 -6.72 14.42 -29.57
C GLY A 62 -7.83 13.43 -29.86
N THR A 63 -7.73 12.25 -29.24
CA THR A 63 -8.85 11.32 -29.08
C THR A 63 -9.61 11.70 -27.81
N SER A 64 -10.91 11.99 -27.93
CA SER A 64 -11.79 12.19 -26.77
C SER A 64 -11.84 10.96 -25.88
N LEU A 65 -12.05 11.15 -24.56
CA LEU A 65 -12.22 10.06 -23.59
C LEU A 65 -13.38 9.11 -23.95
N ASP A 66 -14.38 9.63 -24.68
CA ASP A 66 -15.55 8.84 -25.13
C ASP A 66 -15.19 7.71 -26.13
N GLY A 67 -14.02 7.79 -26.77
CA GLY A 67 -13.51 6.77 -27.69
C GLY A 67 -12.60 5.72 -27.06
N LEU A 68 -12.33 5.81 -25.76
CA LEU A 68 -11.50 4.83 -25.06
C LEU A 68 -12.35 3.63 -24.61
N ALA A 69 -12.27 2.52 -25.35
CA ALA A 69 -12.81 1.26 -24.87
C ALA A 69 -12.05 0.79 -23.63
N ILE A 70 -12.70 0.82 -22.47
CA ILE A 70 -12.16 0.28 -21.24
C ILE A 70 -12.24 -1.24 -21.33
N GLN A 71 -11.16 -1.89 -21.73
CA GLN A 71 -11.03 -3.33 -21.59
C GLN A 71 -10.62 -3.66 -20.16
N ALA A 72 -11.59 -3.73 -19.27
CA ALA A 72 -11.38 -4.24 -17.91
C ALA A 72 -11.45 -5.77 -17.98
N SER A 73 -10.33 -6.43 -18.19
CA SER A 73 -10.24 -7.88 -18.00
C SER A 73 -9.96 -8.16 -16.52
N LEU A 74 -11.00 -8.21 -15.72
CA LEU A 74 -10.95 -8.66 -14.32
C LEU A 74 -10.97 -10.20 -14.28
N SER A 75 -9.92 -10.81 -14.80
CA SER A 75 -9.83 -12.28 -14.86
C SER A 75 -9.37 -12.94 -13.57
N SER A 76 -8.83 -12.17 -12.63
CA SER A 76 -8.38 -12.65 -11.32
C SER A 76 -8.74 -11.66 -10.23
N GLY A 77 -9.06 -12.18 -9.03
CA GLY A 77 -9.30 -11.36 -7.85
C GLY A 77 -8.08 -10.54 -7.43
N PRO A 78 -8.18 -9.73 -6.36
CA PRO A 78 -7.08 -8.87 -5.91
C PRO A 78 -5.85 -9.71 -5.55
N THR A 79 -4.68 -9.27 -6.01
CA THR A 79 -3.41 -9.92 -5.71
C THR A 79 -2.91 -9.47 -4.34
N HIS A 80 -2.61 -10.43 -3.46
CA HIS A 80 -2.00 -10.14 -2.17
C HIS A 80 -0.49 -9.98 -2.31
N LEU A 81 0.03 -8.79 -2.02
CA LEU A 81 1.47 -8.46 -2.14
C LEU A 81 2.25 -8.65 -0.84
N ARG A 82 1.60 -9.11 0.24
CA ARG A 82 2.20 -9.22 1.58
C ARG A 82 3.54 -9.95 1.58
N ASP A 83 3.60 -11.12 0.98
CA ASP A 83 4.78 -11.97 1.03
C ASP A 83 5.96 -11.40 0.24
N SER A 84 5.68 -10.70 -0.86
CA SER A 84 6.70 -10.05 -1.70
C SER A 84 7.20 -8.73 -1.11
N VAL A 85 6.35 -7.99 -0.40
CA VAL A 85 6.66 -6.65 0.12
C VAL A 85 7.18 -6.68 1.55
N CYS A 86 6.56 -7.48 2.42
CA CYS A 86 6.89 -7.55 3.85
C CYS A 86 7.54 -8.87 4.28
N GLY A 87 7.62 -9.85 3.37
CA GLY A 87 8.09 -11.20 3.66
C GLY A 87 7.07 -12.04 4.43
N VAL A 88 7.28 -13.35 4.41
CA VAL A 88 6.43 -14.31 5.14
C VAL A 88 6.62 -14.06 6.65
N ARG A 89 5.54 -13.76 7.36
CA ARG A 89 5.57 -13.70 8.83
C ARG A 89 5.95 -15.08 9.35
N LYS A 90 7.18 -15.24 9.86
CA LYS A 90 7.49 -16.40 10.72
C LYS A 90 6.52 -16.33 11.88
N ALA A 91 5.67 -17.36 12.04
CA ALA A 91 4.76 -17.45 13.16
C ALA A 91 5.56 -17.24 14.46
N ALA A 92 5.22 -16.20 15.22
CA ALA A 92 5.83 -15.96 16.51
C ALA A 92 5.55 -17.21 17.38
N PRO A 93 6.54 -17.79 18.08
CA PRO A 93 6.28 -18.92 18.94
C PRO A 93 5.23 -18.51 19.96
N THR A 94 4.11 -19.21 19.96
CA THR A 94 3.03 -19.01 20.93
C THR A 94 3.61 -19.27 22.31
N LYS A 95 3.89 -18.21 23.06
CA LYS A 95 4.25 -18.33 24.48
C LYS A 95 3.06 -18.98 25.17
N LYS A 96 3.19 -20.26 25.48
CA LYS A 96 2.22 -20.98 26.33
C LYS A 96 2.06 -20.16 27.61
N ARG A 97 0.88 -19.61 27.81
CA ARG A 97 0.52 -18.86 29.01
C ARG A 97 0.56 -19.85 30.17
N VAL A 98 1.63 -19.81 30.95
CA VAL A 98 1.77 -20.58 32.18
C VAL A 98 0.75 -20.02 33.16
N VAL A 99 -0.36 -20.72 33.33
CA VAL A 99 -1.36 -20.40 34.37
C VAL A 99 -0.72 -20.75 35.70
N ARG A 100 -0.24 -19.73 36.41
CA ARG A 100 0.22 -19.86 37.79
C ARG A 100 -1.00 -20.23 38.65
N LYS A 101 -1.11 -21.50 39.05
CA LYS A 101 -2.08 -21.96 40.02
C LYS A 101 -1.85 -21.20 41.34
N LYS A 102 -2.80 -20.38 41.75
CA LYS A 102 -2.78 -19.66 43.01
C LYS A 102 -2.92 -20.68 44.11
N LYS A 103 -1.87 -20.92 44.93
CA LYS A 103 -1.90 -21.79 46.10
C LYS A 103 -2.80 -21.14 47.15
N SER A 104 -3.95 -21.74 47.46
CA SER A 104 -4.83 -21.30 48.53
C SER A 104 -4.14 -21.49 49.87
N ARG A 105 -3.97 -20.43 50.61
CA ARG A 105 -3.43 -20.44 51.96
C ARG A 105 -4.61 -20.76 52.88
N SER A 106 -4.68 -21.98 53.37
CA SER A 106 -5.62 -22.37 54.45
C SER A 106 -5.15 -21.72 55.74
N THR A 107 -5.95 -20.80 56.25
CA THR A 107 -5.84 -20.30 57.62
C THR A 107 -6.47 -21.32 58.54
N ALA A 108 -5.64 -22.06 59.25
CA ALA A 108 -6.12 -22.86 60.39
C ALA A 108 -6.46 -21.90 61.54
N SER A 109 -7.73 -21.86 61.87
CA SER A 109 -8.20 -21.28 63.11
C SER A 109 -8.00 -22.30 64.24
N SER A 110 -7.02 -22.03 65.13
CA SER A 110 -6.98 -22.71 66.42
C SER A 110 -7.81 -21.95 67.44
N GLY A 111 -8.94 -22.52 67.83
CA GLY A 111 -9.67 -22.10 68.99
C GLY A 111 -8.91 -22.57 70.24
N GLY A 112 -8.92 -21.77 71.31
CA GLY A 112 -8.47 -22.10 72.66
C GLY A 112 -9.16 -21.17 73.60
N GLN A 113 -10.07 -21.76 74.38
CA GLN A 113 -10.57 -21.40 75.71
C GLN A 113 -10.76 -19.91 76.08
#